data_dc1cd4de403c844f26a5393b28752e59
#
_entry.id   dc1cd4de403c844f26a5393b28752e59
#
_cell.length_a   1.000
_cell.length_b   1.000
_cell.length_c   1.000
_cell.angle_alpha   90.00
_cell.angle_beta   90.00
_cell.angle_gamma   90.00
#
_symmetry.space_group_name_H-M   'P 1'
#
loop_
_entity.id
_entity.type
_entity.pdbx_description
1 polymer ?
#
loop_
_entity_poly.entity_id
_entity_poly.type
_entity_poly.pdbx_seq_one_letter_code
_entity_poly.pdbx_strand_id
1 'polypeptide(L)'
;MHFPLFVPENAHLYLDSLAGEVHRTYFSKYPPLPVRWGHQTTRKRRRSIRLGSYNHHTVEIRVHPLLNARQIPAFFIQSIIHHEYLHHVLGGSHNRRFHVHERQFRYYREAQEWIRRNLFMLLGRKKSEFQRPIPPPSAPPQMVLF
;
A
#
# COMPACT_ATOMS: atom_id res chain seq x y z
N MET A 1 7.02 4.16 18.65
CA MET A 1 5.56 4.28 18.58
C MET A 1 4.97 2.95 18.15
N HIS A 2 4.11 2.43 18.96
CA HIS A 2 3.32 1.29 18.58
C HIS A 2 2.24 1.72 17.59
N PHE A 3 2.15 1.06 16.46
CA PHE A 3 0.86 0.93 15.84
C PHE A 3 0.00 0.09 16.76
N PRO A 4 -1.12 0.61 17.25
CA PRO A 4 -2.04 -0.27 17.92
C PRO A 4 -2.41 -1.37 16.94
N LEU A 5 -2.19 -2.61 17.33
CA LEU A 5 -2.68 -3.79 16.63
C LEU A 5 -4.21 -3.83 16.78
N PHE A 6 -4.86 -2.74 16.48
CA PHE A 6 -6.30 -2.71 16.49
C PHE A 6 -6.78 -3.22 15.14
N VAL A 7 -7.16 -4.48 15.13
CA VAL A 7 -7.90 -5.07 14.02
C VAL A 7 -9.37 -4.79 14.32
N PRO A 8 -10.02 -3.86 13.61
CA PRO A 8 -11.46 -3.67 13.78
C PRO A 8 -12.16 -5.00 13.47
N GLU A 9 -13.21 -5.31 14.20
CA GLU A 9 -14.02 -6.52 13.95
C GLU A 9 -14.48 -6.60 12.50
N ASN A 10 -14.60 -5.48 11.83
CA ASN A 10 -15.03 -5.36 10.45
C ASN A 10 -13.90 -4.96 9.50
N ALA A 11 -12.66 -5.36 9.80
CA ALA A 11 -11.51 -5.00 8.97
C ALA A 11 -11.66 -5.43 7.51
N HIS A 12 -12.23 -6.60 7.27
CA HIS A 12 -12.48 -7.10 5.93
C HIS A 12 -13.55 -6.28 5.20
N LEU A 13 -14.60 -5.83 5.90
CA LEU A 13 -15.65 -4.99 5.31
C LEU A 13 -15.11 -3.61 4.95
N TYR A 14 -14.26 -3.06 5.79
CA TYR A 14 -13.61 -1.79 5.51
C TYR A 14 -12.72 -1.89 4.27
N LEU A 15 -11.91 -2.94 4.20
CA LEU A 15 -11.05 -3.16 3.05
C LEU A 15 -11.88 -3.38 1.77
N ASP A 16 -12.95 -4.15 1.85
CA ASP A 16 -13.85 -4.37 0.74
C ASP A 16 -14.48 -3.06 0.25
N SER A 17 -14.84 -2.18 1.16
CA SER A 17 -15.39 -0.87 0.84
C SER A 17 -14.37 -0.01 0.07
N LEU A 18 -13.12 0.03 0.55
CA LEU A 18 -12.05 0.78 -0.11
C LEU A 18 -11.74 0.18 -1.49
N ALA A 19 -11.67 -1.13 -1.59
CA ALA A 19 -11.42 -1.82 -2.84
C ALA A 19 -12.55 -1.62 -3.85
N GLY A 20 -13.79 -1.69 -3.39
CA GLY A 20 -14.97 -1.46 -4.24
C GLY A 20 -14.98 -0.06 -4.83
N GLU A 21 -14.59 0.94 -4.06
CA GLU A 21 -14.50 2.32 -4.54
C GLU A 21 -13.42 2.46 -5.61
N VAL A 22 -12.25 1.87 -5.41
CA VAL A 22 -11.18 1.86 -6.41
C VAL A 22 -11.64 1.16 -7.70
N HIS A 23 -12.28 0.01 -7.57
CA HIS A 23 -12.79 -0.73 -8.71
C HIS A 23 -13.81 0.10 -9.52
N ARG A 24 -14.80 0.66 -8.85
CA ARG A 24 -15.84 1.44 -9.53
C ARG A 24 -15.29 2.70 -10.21
N THR A 25 -14.31 3.33 -9.59
CA THR A 25 -13.75 4.59 -10.08
C THR A 25 -12.78 4.38 -11.24
N TYR A 26 -11.92 3.36 -11.16
CA TYR A 26 -10.79 3.23 -12.10
C TYR A 26 -10.86 1.97 -12.95
N PHE A 27 -11.53 0.93 -12.51
CA PHE A 27 -11.49 -0.39 -13.14
C PHE A 27 -12.88 -0.98 -13.41
N SER A 28 -13.87 -0.12 -13.62
CA SER A 28 -15.26 -0.57 -13.82
C SER A 28 -15.46 -1.45 -15.04
N LYS A 29 -14.53 -1.38 -16.01
CA LYS A 29 -14.56 -2.21 -17.22
C LYS A 29 -14.12 -3.66 -16.97
N TYR A 30 -13.55 -3.93 -15.82
CA TYR A 30 -13.01 -5.24 -15.47
C TYR A 30 -13.82 -5.84 -14.32
N PRO A 31 -13.88 -7.18 -14.21
CA PRO A 31 -14.48 -7.78 -13.03
C PRO A 31 -13.76 -7.36 -11.74
N PRO A 32 -14.47 -7.18 -10.63
CA PRO A 32 -13.82 -6.85 -9.37
C PRO A 32 -12.96 -8.00 -8.88
N LEU A 33 -11.80 -7.67 -8.32
CA LEU A 33 -10.87 -8.63 -7.75
C LEU A 33 -11.09 -8.78 -6.25
N PRO A 34 -10.89 -9.97 -5.69
CA PRO A 34 -10.81 -10.12 -4.24
C PRO A 34 -9.62 -9.32 -3.71
N VAL A 35 -9.86 -8.51 -2.68
CA VAL A 35 -8.82 -7.77 -1.97
C VAL A 35 -8.88 -8.18 -0.51
N ARG A 36 -7.77 -8.71 0.00
CA ARG A 36 -7.70 -9.28 1.34
C ARG A 36 -6.48 -8.75 2.08
N TRP A 37 -6.56 -8.78 3.41
CA TRP A 37 -5.39 -8.57 4.23
C TRP A 37 -4.44 -9.75 4.08
N GLY A 38 -3.15 -9.45 3.98
CA GLY A 38 -2.11 -10.47 3.99
C GLY A 38 -1.97 -11.13 5.35
N HIS A 39 -1.14 -12.17 5.41
CA HIS A 39 -0.86 -12.85 6.67
C HIS A 39 0.10 -12.01 7.52
N GLN A 40 -0.14 -11.98 8.82
CA GLN A 40 0.81 -11.40 9.75
C GLN A 40 2.07 -12.25 9.81
N THR A 41 3.21 -11.61 9.66
CA THR A 41 4.51 -12.25 9.83
C THR A 41 5.11 -11.82 11.16
N THR A 42 5.96 -12.66 11.74
CA THR A 42 6.70 -12.31 12.95
C THR A 42 7.51 -11.06 12.69
N ARG A 43 7.31 -10.05 13.54
CA ARG A 43 7.95 -8.76 13.34
C ARG A 43 9.41 -8.80 13.72
N LYS A 44 10.24 -8.52 12.75
CA LYS A 44 11.61 -8.09 12.97
C LYS A 44 11.77 -6.72 12.32
N ARG A 45 12.72 -5.92 12.79
CA ARG A 45 13.11 -4.69 12.13
C ARG A 45 13.46 -5.00 10.68
N ARG A 46 12.89 -4.28 9.73
CA ARG A 46 13.03 -4.56 8.30
C ARG A 46 13.72 -3.42 7.59
N ARG A 47 14.51 -3.77 6.57
CA ARG A 47 15.07 -2.78 5.64
C ARG A 47 14.11 -2.42 4.53
N SER A 48 13.20 -3.33 4.19
CA SER A 48 12.19 -3.12 3.16
C SER A 48 10.89 -3.77 3.57
N ILE A 49 9.81 -3.31 2.98
CA ILE A 49 8.49 -3.86 3.22
C ILE A 49 7.69 -3.83 1.92
N ARG A 50 7.02 -4.92 1.64
CA ARG A 50 6.08 -5.02 0.53
C ARG A 50 4.67 -4.75 1.06
N LEU A 51 4.11 -3.61 0.68
CA LEU A 51 2.84 -3.15 1.23
C LEU A 51 1.63 -3.75 0.52
N GLY A 52 1.79 -4.20 -0.71
CA GLY A 52 0.74 -4.86 -1.45
C GLY A 52 1.31 -5.91 -2.39
N SER A 53 0.47 -6.82 -2.84
CA SER A 53 0.83 -7.83 -3.82
C SER A 53 -0.37 -8.21 -4.67
N TYR A 54 -0.08 -8.57 -5.92
CA TYR A 54 -1.04 -9.18 -6.82
C TYR A 54 -0.57 -10.58 -7.18
N ASN A 55 -1.45 -11.57 -6.97
CA ASN A 55 -1.16 -12.95 -7.33
C ASN A 55 -1.94 -13.28 -8.61
N HIS A 56 -1.22 -13.47 -9.71
CA HIS A 56 -1.85 -13.75 -11.01
C HIS A 56 -2.38 -15.19 -11.12
N HIS A 57 -1.95 -16.10 -10.26
CA HIS A 57 -2.49 -17.47 -10.24
C HIS A 57 -3.85 -17.52 -9.56
N THR A 58 -3.98 -16.88 -8.40
CA THR A 58 -5.24 -16.83 -7.64
C THR A 58 -6.11 -15.64 -8.04
N VAL A 59 -5.55 -14.69 -8.79
CA VAL A 59 -6.23 -13.46 -9.24
C VAL A 59 -6.78 -12.69 -8.04
N GLU A 60 -5.92 -12.46 -7.06
CA GLU A 60 -6.29 -11.71 -5.86
C GLU A 60 -5.22 -10.70 -5.46
N ILE A 61 -5.66 -9.67 -4.77
CA ILE A 61 -4.81 -8.63 -4.22
C ILE A 61 -4.72 -8.82 -2.71
N ARG A 62 -3.52 -8.69 -2.17
CA ARG A 62 -3.28 -8.68 -0.74
C ARG A 62 -2.65 -7.36 -0.31
N VAL A 63 -3.13 -6.83 0.81
CA VAL A 63 -2.62 -5.61 1.43
C VAL A 63 -1.95 -5.98 2.74
N HIS A 64 -0.76 -5.43 2.99
CA HIS A 64 0.01 -5.77 4.18
C HIS A 64 -0.78 -5.45 5.45
N PRO A 65 -0.87 -6.38 6.42
CA PRO A 65 -1.71 -6.19 7.60
C PRO A 65 -1.26 -5.06 8.53
N LEU A 66 -0.01 -4.58 8.42
CA LEU A 66 0.43 -3.37 9.12
C LEU A 66 -0.42 -2.14 8.77
N LEU A 67 -1.04 -2.14 7.60
CA LEU A 67 -1.87 -1.02 7.16
C LEU A 67 -3.28 -1.08 7.72
N ASN A 68 -3.62 -2.14 8.45
CA ASN A 68 -4.89 -2.26 9.14
C ASN A 68 -4.81 -1.58 10.50
N ALA A 69 -4.67 -0.26 10.49
CA ALA A 69 -4.55 0.55 11.69
C ALA A 69 -5.20 1.91 11.44
N ARG A 70 -5.76 2.52 12.48
CA ARG A 70 -6.48 3.80 12.38
C ARG A 70 -5.64 4.94 11.81
N GLN A 71 -4.34 4.91 12.07
CA GLN A 71 -3.43 5.97 11.62
C GLN A 71 -3.16 5.92 10.12
N ILE A 72 -3.51 4.84 9.46
CA ILE A 72 -3.25 4.69 8.04
C ILE A 72 -4.41 5.33 7.26
N PRO A 73 -4.12 6.36 6.45
CA PRO A 73 -5.18 7.01 5.69
C PRO A 73 -5.79 6.07 4.65
N ALA A 74 -7.10 6.16 4.46
CA ALA A 74 -7.80 5.38 3.46
C ALA A 74 -7.21 5.57 2.06
N PHE A 75 -6.87 6.81 1.70
CA PHE A 75 -6.29 7.08 0.37
C PHE A 75 -4.98 6.33 0.13
N PHE A 76 -4.19 6.11 1.19
CA PHE A 76 -2.95 5.36 1.05
C PHE A 76 -3.20 3.88 0.77
N ILE A 77 -4.12 3.27 1.50
CA ILE A 77 -4.53 1.87 1.24
C ILE A 77 -5.08 1.75 -0.17
N GLN A 78 -5.92 2.68 -0.58
CA GLN A 78 -6.48 2.70 -1.94
C GLN A 78 -5.41 2.87 -3.01
N SER A 79 -4.35 3.63 -2.75
CA SER A 79 -3.24 3.76 -3.69
C SER A 79 -2.55 2.42 -3.94
N ILE A 80 -2.42 1.61 -2.90
CA ILE A 80 -1.85 0.27 -3.01
C ILE A 80 -2.77 -0.64 -3.80
N ILE A 81 -4.06 -0.63 -3.50
CA ILE A 81 -5.05 -1.41 -4.23
C ILE A 81 -5.05 -1.03 -5.71
N HIS A 82 -5.02 0.25 -6.02
CA HIS A 82 -4.94 0.75 -7.39
C HIS A 82 -3.70 0.23 -8.12
N HIS A 83 -2.54 0.30 -7.45
CA HIS A 83 -1.28 -0.18 -7.98
C HIS A 83 -1.35 -1.69 -8.32
N GLU A 84 -1.90 -2.49 -7.42
CA GLU A 84 -2.01 -3.93 -7.64
C GLU A 84 -3.04 -4.28 -8.73
N TYR A 85 -4.13 -3.53 -8.83
CA TYR A 85 -5.05 -3.67 -9.96
C TYR A 85 -4.35 -3.41 -11.29
N LEU A 86 -3.43 -2.43 -11.33
CA LEU A 86 -2.68 -2.16 -12.56
C LEU A 86 -1.81 -3.35 -12.96
N HIS A 87 -1.25 -4.09 -12.01
CA HIS A 87 -0.55 -5.32 -12.34
C HIS A 87 -1.47 -6.35 -12.98
N HIS A 88 -2.73 -6.41 -12.57
CA HIS A 88 -3.70 -7.30 -13.20
C HIS A 88 -4.01 -6.87 -14.64
N VAL A 89 -4.15 -5.58 -14.87
CA VAL A 89 -4.60 -5.04 -16.17
C VAL A 89 -3.43 -4.88 -17.14
N LEU A 90 -2.27 -4.43 -16.67
CA LEU A 90 -1.12 -4.04 -17.50
C LEU A 90 0.05 -5.02 -17.43
N GLY A 91 0.02 -5.99 -16.50
CA GLY A 91 1.12 -6.93 -16.30
C GLY A 91 2.09 -6.52 -15.22
N GLY A 92 3.14 -7.32 -15.01
CA GLY A 92 4.05 -7.19 -13.87
C GLY A 92 5.11 -6.11 -13.96
N SER A 93 5.29 -5.51 -15.14
CA SER A 93 6.36 -4.53 -15.34
C SER A 93 5.93 -3.13 -14.90
N HIS A 94 6.80 -2.43 -14.16
CA HIS A 94 6.64 -1.01 -13.82
C HIS A 94 7.19 -0.13 -14.96
N ASN A 95 6.71 -0.34 -16.17
CA ASN A 95 7.14 0.42 -17.35
C ASN A 95 6.46 1.80 -17.39
N ARG A 96 6.75 2.56 -18.46
CA ARG A 96 6.18 3.90 -18.62
C ARG A 96 4.66 3.90 -18.66
N ARG A 97 4.06 2.93 -19.34
CA ARG A 97 2.60 2.79 -19.43
C ARG A 97 1.99 2.57 -18.05
N PHE A 98 2.62 1.73 -17.23
CA PHE A 98 2.19 1.51 -15.85
C PHE A 98 2.21 2.81 -15.05
N HIS A 99 3.29 3.56 -15.10
CA HIS A 99 3.42 4.81 -14.35
C HIS A 99 2.44 5.88 -14.82
N VAL A 100 2.14 5.95 -16.12
CA VAL A 100 1.12 6.87 -16.62
C VAL A 100 -0.23 6.57 -15.98
N HIS A 101 -0.63 5.30 -15.94
CA HIS A 101 -1.90 4.89 -15.33
C HIS A 101 -1.87 5.04 -13.80
N GLU A 102 -0.76 4.74 -13.17
CA GLU A 102 -0.62 4.89 -11.72
C GLU A 102 -0.86 6.33 -11.26
N ARG A 103 -0.34 7.30 -12.01
CA ARG A 103 -0.51 8.72 -11.70
C ARG A 103 -1.94 9.21 -11.89
N GLN A 104 -2.79 8.46 -12.55
CA GLN A 104 -4.21 8.82 -12.71
C GLN A 104 -5.03 8.60 -11.44
N PHE A 105 -4.48 7.89 -10.47
CA PHE A 105 -5.12 7.79 -9.17
C PHE A 105 -5.21 9.17 -8.53
N ARG A 106 -6.42 9.55 -8.09
CA ARG A 106 -6.69 10.92 -7.61
C ARG A 106 -5.74 11.39 -6.52
N TYR A 107 -5.41 10.49 -5.59
CA TYR A 107 -4.56 10.81 -4.44
C TYR A 107 -3.13 10.28 -4.59
N TYR A 108 -2.66 10.13 -5.82
CA TYR A 108 -1.32 9.60 -6.06
C TYR A 108 -0.25 10.42 -5.35
N ARG A 109 -0.28 11.74 -5.49
CA ARG A 109 0.71 12.64 -4.89
C ARG A 109 0.67 12.56 -3.36
N GLU A 110 -0.54 12.60 -2.80
CA GLU A 110 -0.73 12.53 -1.36
C GLU A 110 -0.24 11.19 -0.80
N ALA A 111 -0.46 10.11 -1.54
CA ALA A 111 0.01 8.77 -1.13
C ALA A 111 1.53 8.68 -1.17
N GLN A 112 2.18 9.24 -2.19
CA GLN A 112 3.64 9.28 -2.27
C GLN A 112 4.23 10.11 -1.14
N GLU A 113 3.63 11.23 -0.82
CA GLU A 113 4.06 12.09 0.27
C GLU A 113 3.89 11.39 1.63
N TRP A 114 2.76 10.71 1.80
CA TRP A 114 2.48 9.99 3.05
C TRP A 114 3.52 8.89 3.30
N ILE A 115 3.84 8.06 2.31
CA ILE A 115 4.81 6.98 2.49
C ILE A 115 6.21 7.54 2.73
N ARG A 116 6.57 8.62 2.07
CA ARG A 116 7.86 9.26 2.29
C ARG A 116 8.03 9.70 3.75
N ARG A 117 6.98 10.25 4.35
CA ARG A 117 7.00 10.70 5.74
C ARG A 117 6.92 9.59 6.76
N ASN A 118 6.30 8.46 6.40
CA ASN A 118 5.95 7.42 7.37
C ASN A 118 6.71 6.11 7.15
N LEU A 119 7.62 6.04 6.19
CA LEU A 119 8.33 4.82 5.84
C LEU A 119 9.04 4.18 7.03
N PHE A 120 9.79 4.97 7.81
CA PHE A 120 10.55 4.43 8.93
C PHE A 120 9.65 3.86 10.02
N MET A 121 8.51 4.45 10.23
CA MET A 121 7.50 3.94 11.14
C MET A 121 7.00 2.57 10.69
N LEU A 122 6.70 2.42 9.40
CA LEU A 122 6.27 1.14 8.83
C LEU A 122 7.36 0.08 8.90
N LEU A 123 8.62 0.47 8.77
CA LEU A 123 9.75 -0.45 8.89
C LEU A 123 10.00 -0.89 10.33
N GLY A 124 9.27 -0.35 11.31
CA GLY A 124 9.37 -0.73 12.71
C GLY A 124 10.55 -0.14 13.45
N ARG A 125 11.10 0.98 12.98
CA ARG A 125 12.20 1.67 13.64
C ARG A 125 11.70 2.45 14.85
N LYS A 126 12.57 2.58 15.87
CA LYS A 126 12.26 3.35 17.06
C LYS A 126 12.13 4.84 16.73
N LYS A 127 11.23 5.54 17.44
CA LYS A 127 11.00 6.97 17.25
C LYS A 127 12.28 7.81 17.34
N SER A 128 13.21 7.45 18.23
CA SER A 128 14.48 8.15 18.38
C SER A 128 15.34 8.15 17.10
N GLU A 129 15.15 7.18 16.24
CA GLU A 129 15.88 7.08 14.98
C GLU A 129 15.40 8.11 13.95
N PHE A 130 14.21 8.67 14.15
CA PHE A 130 13.64 9.71 13.27
C PHE A 130 14.20 11.10 13.54
N GLN A 131 14.92 11.27 14.64
CA GLN A 131 15.50 12.57 15.00
C GLN A 131 16.81 12.85 14.27
N ARG A 132 17.31 11.89 13.51
CA ARG A 132 18.48 12.13 12.66
C ARG A 132 18.07 12.95 11.44
N PRO A 133 18.92 13.85 10.96
CA PRO A 133 18.63 14.61 9.76
C PRO A 133 18.27 13.63 8.63
N ILE A 134 17.14 13.87 8.00
CA ILE A 134 16.74 13.10 6.83
C ILE A 134 17.74 13.40 5.73
N PRO A 135 18.38 12.39 5.11
CA PRO A 135 19.26 12.66 3.96
C PRO A 135 18.48 13.40 2.88
N PRO A 136 19.14 14.27 2.11
CA PRO A 136 18.47 14.99 1.05
C PRO A 136 17.75 14.04 0.11
N PRO A 137 16.60 14.44 -0.46
CA PRO A 137 15.71 13.57 -1.23
C PRO A 137 16.25 13.07 -2.57
N SER A 138 17.56 13.05 -2.75
CA SER A 138 18.22 12.50 -3.93
C SER A 138 18.15 10.97 -4.01
N ALA A 139 17.82 10.30 -2.90
CA ALA A 139 17.62 8.86 -2.89
C ALA A 139 16.18 8.57 -2.52
N PRO A 140 15.32 8.19 -3.47
CA PRO A 140 13.98 7.72 -3.13
C PRO A 140 14.10 6.49 -2.24
N PRO A 141 13.17 6.30 -1.28
CA PRO A 141 13.19 5.10 -0.46
C PRO A 141 12.89 3.89 -1.32
N GLN A 142 13.95 3.24 -1.80
CA GLN A 142 13.84 2.05 -2.65
C GLN A 142 13.37 0.81 -1.89
N MET A 143 13.07 0.98 -0.61
CA MET A 143 12.74 -0.10 0.28
C MET A 143 11.24 -0.36 0.39
N VAL A 144 10.43 0.42 -0.29
CA VAL A 144 8.98 0.20 -0.34
C VAL A 144 8.64 -0.46 -1.66
N LEU A 145 8.06 -1.64 -1.56
CA LEU A 145 7.56 -2.39 -2.70
C LEU A 145 6.04 -2.44 -2.62
N PHE A 146 5.42 -2.05 -3.67
CA PHE A 146 3.98 -2.22 -3.85
C PHE A 146 3.72 -3.43 -4.72
#